data_c668783af491d1a558bd01d79876a2a5
#
_entry.id   c668783af491d1a558bd01d79876a2a5
#
_cell.length_a   1.000
_cell.length_b   1.000
_cell.length_c   1.000
_cell.angle_alpha   90.00
_cell.angle_beta   90.00
_cell.angle_gamma   90.00
#
_symmetry.space_group_name_H-M   'P 1'
#
loop_
_entity.id
_entity.type
_entity.pdbx_description
1 polymer ?
#
loop_
_entity_poly.entity_id
_entity_poly.type
_entity_poly.pdbx_seq_one_letter_code
_entity_poly.pdbx_strand_id
1 'polypeptide(L)'
;MKYLIWSFIFVNTFAHAEPYIPNDNDVIATSSTPLAATLTLQELATLFEQTQYVGQTESKQGLLKRYLEQQVNTSHDPEILYYYARVLQREHQFDEALAFLARVKELSPHHVNAALLTANILMVQGKFDDAKSECLNLIGHASIETVTTCSLDAQSQTGKLEESFQALKKIARKETMSLNTRHVLAEMAFRLNKPEQTIDYLENVNLKNSPVSLVVLWADAHLAMNNLDTVLSTLSALLDDSANLEDAILLRLAQAEKYKVDNQSNKWRLKLKERIVLRELRQDLFHASDLAWYYLTIEENQSKARYWANINWKHAKMDSDKQLLKLANDID
;
A
#
# COMPACT_ATOMS: atom_id res chain seq x y z
N MET A 1 43.47 23.23 63.31
CA MET A 1 43.30 22.66 61.98
C MET A 1 41.77 22.56 61.69
N LYS A 2 41.22 23.47 60.89
CA LYS A 2 39.84 23.44 60.47
C LYS A 2 39.79 22.90 59.06
N TYR A 3 39.12 21.75 58.85
CA TYR A 3 38.91 21.17 57.51
C TYR A 3 37.66 21.80 56.92
N LEU A 4 37.79 22.53 55.80
CA LEU A 4 36.69 23.00 54.98
C LEU A 4 36.28 21.86 54.02
N ILE A 5 35.08 21.31 54.17
CA ILE A 5 34.48 20.35 53.24
C ILE A 5 33.77 21.15 52.15
N TRP A 6 34.28 21.09 50.93
CA TRP A 6 33.61 21.61 49.74
C TRP A 6 32.65 20.55 49.22
N SER A 7 31.33 20.80 49.36
CA SER A 7 30.31 19.99 48.73
C SER A 7 30.12 20.43 47.28
N PHE A 8 30.52 19.59 46.33
CA PHE A 8 30.18 19.79 44.92
C PHE A 8 28.70 19.38 44.69
N ILE A 9 27.84 20.35 44.43
CA ILE A 9 26.49 20.10 43.98
C ILE A 9 26.55 19.83 42.45
N PHE A 10 26.39 18.54 42.05
CA PHE A 10 26.20 18.20 40.65
C PHE A 10 24.76 18.58 40.25
N VAL A 11 24.62 19.68 39.53
CA VAL A 11 23.38 20.02 38.84
C VAL A 11 23.27 19.16 37.58
N ASN A 12 22.51 18.08 37.62
CA ASN A 12 22.15 17.32 36.41
C ASN A 12 21.20 18.17 35.59
N THR A 13 21.73 18.91 34.60
CA THR A 13 20.91 19.46 33.52
C THR A 13 20.54 18.33 32.58
N PHE A 14 19.31 17.85 32.67
CA PHE A 14 18.74 17.00 31.61
C PHE A 14 18.59 17.86 30.36
N ALA A 15 19.50 17.72 29.42
CA ALA A 15 19.33 18.25 28.08
C ALA A 15 18.18 17.48 27.44
N HIS A 16 17.00 18.05 27.39
CA HIS A 16 15.92 17.57 26.52
C HIS A 16 16.32 17.92 25.09
N ALA A 17 16.92 16.97 24.39
CA ALA A 17 17.08 17.07 22.96
C ALA A 17 15.71 16.84 22.32
N GLU A 18 15.12 17.88 21.74
CA GLU A 18 13.96 17.70 20.90
C GLU A 18 14.34 16.89 19.66
N PRO A 19 13.51 15.93 19.24
CA PRO A 19 13.81 15.14 18.04
C PRO A 19 13.88 16.08 16.81
N TYR A 20 14.94 15.95 16.04
CA TYR A 20 15.07 16.67 14.78
C TYR A 20 14.01 16.18 13.80
N ILE A 21 13.14 17.07 13.34
CA ILE A 21 12.17 16.83 12.30
C ILE A 21 12.72 17.46 11.02
N PRO A 22 13.15 16.65 10.03
CA PRO A 22 13.67 17.19 8.78
C PRO A 22 12.59 17.91 7.98
N ASN A 23 12.97 18.99 7.29
CA ASN A 23 12.11 19.60 6.27
C ASN A 23 12.12 18.75 4.99
N ASP A 24 11.12 18.93 4.11
CA ASP A 24 11.00 18.17 2.86
C ASP A 24 12.23 18.27 1.94
N ASN A 25 12.99 19.35 2.06
CA ASN A 25 14.21 19.61 1.28
C ASN A 25 15.50 19.20 1.99
N ASP A 26 15.44 18.69 3.21
CA ASP A 26 16.62 18.30 3.95
C ASP A 26 17.20 16.98 3.42
N VAL A 27 18.45 16.98 3.05
CA VAL A 27 19.17 15.77 2.65
C VAL A 27 19.68 15.06 3.90
N ILE A 28 18.91 14.08 4.39
CA ILE A 28 19.21 13.32 5.61
C ILE A 28 20.21 12.17 5.34
N ALA A 29 20.21 11.64 4.12
CA ALA A 29 21.15 10.63 3.67
C ALA A 29 21.35 10.71 2.16
N THR A 30 22.58 10.43 1.69
CA THR A 30 22.88 10.28 0.27
C THR A 30 23.28 8.85 0.00
N SER A 31 22.71 8.23 -1.04
CA SER A 31 23.18 6.93 -1.54
C SER A 31 24.36 7.15 -2.48
N SER A 32 25.46 6.45 -2.22
CA SER A 32 26.64 6.47 -3.10
C SER A 32 26.51 5.56 -4.33
N THR A 33 25.45 4.79 -4.44
CA THR A 33 25.23 3.89 -5.59
C THR A 33 24.44 4.64 -6.66
N PRO A 34 25.08 5.16 -7.71
CA PRO A 34 24.34 5.74 -8.83
C PRO A 34 23.60 4.62 -9.57
N LEU A 35 22.37 4.90 -10.00
CA LEU A 35 21.78 4.11 -11.07
C LEU A 35 22.69 4.23 -12.31
N ALA A 36 22.74 3.16 -13.13
CA ALA A 36 23.39 3.24 -14.43
C ALA A 36 22.90 4.50 -15.16
N ALA A 37 23.80 5.19 -15.85
CA ALA A 37 23.49 6.45 -16.53
C ALA A 37 22.32 6.32 -17.52
N THR A 38 22.06 5.10 -17.99
CA THR A 38 20.92 4.75 -18.86
C THR A 38 20.40 3.38 -18.47
N LEU A 39 19.08 3.29 -18.17
CA LEU A 39 18.36 2.02 -18.02
C LEU A 39 17.61 1.73 -19.32
N THR A 40 17.65 0.49 -19.77
CA THR A 40 16.72 0.02 -20.78
C THR A 40 15.31 -0.06 -20.23
N LEU A 41 14.29 0.00 -21.06
CA LEU A 41 12.89 -0.17 -20.64
C LEU A 41 12.66 -1.51 -19.94
N GLN A 42 13.35 -2.57 -20.35
CA GLN A 42 13.28 -3.89 -19.71
C GLN A 42 13.82 -3.88 -18.28
N GLU A 43 14.97 -3.23 -18.05
CA GLU A 43 15.56 -3.07 -16.72
C GLU A 43 14.66 -2.20 -15.83
N LEU A 44 14.11 -1.12 -16.38
CA LEU A 44 13.17 -0.25 -15.68
C LEU A 44 11.91 -1.02 -15.26
N ALA A 45 11.31 -1.81 -16.16
CA ALA A 45 10.16 -2.65 -15.88
C ALA A 45 10.46 -3.65 -14.74
N THR A 46 11.60 -4.34 -14.82
CA THR A 46 12.04 -5.30 -13.80
C THR A 46 12.24 -4.65 -12.44
N LEU A 47 12.87 -3.47 -12.40
CA LEU A 47 13.05 -2.73 -11.15
C LEU A 47 11.71 -2.29 -10.55
N PHE A 48 10.77 -1.82 -11.39
CA PHE A 48 9.43 -1.47 -10.93
C PHE A 48 8.66 -2.66 -10.38
N GLU A 49 8.75 -3.82 -11.01
CA GLU A 49 8.13 -5.04 -10.54
C GLU A 49 8.67 -5.44 -9.15
N GLN A 50 9.99 -5.45 -9.00
CA GLN A 50 10.63 -5.75 -7.71
C GLN A 50 10.20 -4.81 -6.58
N THR A 51 10.02 -3.52 -6.85
CA THR A 51 9.59 -2.55 -5.83
C THR A 51 8.14 -2.72 -5.37
N GLN A 52 7.40 -3.70 -5.85
CA GLN A 52 6.06 -4.03 -5.37
C GLN A 52 6.06 -5.15 -4.32
N TYR A 53 7.18 -5.87 -4.17
CA TYR A 53 7.28 -7.04 -3.30
C TYR A 53 7.59 -6.66 -1.86
N VAL A 54 7.16 -7.51 -0.92
CA VAL A 54 7.38 -7.31 0.51
C VAL A 54 8.88 -7.11 0.82
N GLY A 55 9.20 -6.12 1.61
CA GLY A 55 10.56 -5.74 2.00
C GLY A 55 11.38 -5.04 0.92
N GLN A 56 10.83 -4.78 -0.27
CA GLN A 56 11.54 -4.15 -1.39
C GLN A 56 10.96 -2.80 -1.83
N THR A 57 9.83 -2.39 -1.25
CA THR A 57 9.09 -1.21 -1.70
C THR A 57 9.86 0.10 -1.56
N GLU A 58 10.64 0.27 -0.51
CA GLU A 58 11.39 1.52 -0.25
C GLU A 58 12.83 1.51 -0.83
N SER A 59 13.45 0.34 -1.00
CA SER A 59 14.90 0.23 -1.23
C SER A 59 15.42 0.90 -2.51
N LYS A 60 14.58 1.01 -3.54
CA LYS A 60 14.96 1.55 -4.86
C LYS A 60 14.06 2.69 -5.33
N GLN A 61 13.01 3.01 -4.59
CA GLN A 61 12.00 3.99 -5.01
C GLN A 61 12.60 5.39 -5.25
N GLY A 62 13.42 5.88 -4.33
CA GLY A 62 14.05 7.19 -4.47
C GLY A 62 15.05 7.28 -5.63
N LEU A 63 15.69 6.16 -6.00
CA LEU A 63 16.57 6.10 -7.17
C LEU A 63 15.76 6.12 -8.46
N LEU A 64 14.68 5.31 -8.55
CA LEU A 64 13.78 5.28 -9.70
C LEU A 64 13.13 6.65 -9.93
N LYS A 65 12.69 7.30 -8.85
CA LYS A 65 12.10 8.64 -8.92
C LYS A 65 13.08 9.63 -9.57
N ARG A 66 14.29 9.77 -9.00
CA ARG A 66 15.30 10.71 -9.54
C ARG A 66 15.68 10.41 -11.00
N TYR A 67 15.81 9.13 -11.34
CA TYR A 67 16.08 8.73 -12.71
C TYR A 67 14.97 9.19 -13.65
N LEU A 68 13.72 8.91 -13.31
CA LEU A 68 12.56 9.24 -14.14
C LEU A 68 12.32 10.76 -14.21
N GLU A 69 12.51 11.51 -13.13
CA GLU A 69 12.45 12.98 -13.11
C GLU A 69 13.40 13.62 -14.10
N GLN A 70 14.61 13.05 -14.26
CA GLN A 70 15.55 13.52 -15.27
C GLN A 70 15.08 13.20 -16.69
N GLN A 71 14.46 12.03 -16.91
CA GLN A 71 14.03 11.58 -18.22
C GLN A 71 12.77 12.29 -18.74
N VAL A 72 11.75 12.49 -17.88
CA VAL A 72 10.43 13.02 -18.29
C VAL A 72 10.46 14.45 -18.83
N ASN A 73 11.49 15.23 -18.50
CA ASN A 73 11.66 16.59 -18.99
C ASN A 73 12.05 16.64 -20.48
N THR A 74 12.67 15.59 -21.00
CA THR A 74 13.20 15.52 -22.37
C THR A 74 12.60 14.38 -23.19
N SER A 75 12.03 13.37 -22.52
CA SER A 75 11.49 12.18 -23.20
C SER A 75 10.05 12.39 -23.65
N HIS A 76 9.77 11.89 -24.86
CA HIS A 76 8.42 11.71 -25.41
C HIS A 76 8.04 10.22 -25.49
N ASP A 77 8.82 9.35 -24.84
CA ASP A 77 8.53 7.92 -24.76
C ASP A 77 7.35 7.67 -23.81
N PRO A 78 6.23 7.12 -24.28
CA PRO A 78 5.05 6.86 -23.45
C PRO A 78 5.35 5.90 -22.27
N GLU A 79 6.30 4.98 -22.40
CA GLU A 79 6.69 4.08 -21.30
C GLU A 79 7.37 4.85 -20.17
N ILE A 80 8.27 5.78 -20.47
CA ILE A 80 8.94 6.62 -19.46
C ILE A 80 7.89 7.46 -18.70
N LEU A 81 6.96 8.10 -19.43
CA LEU A 81 5.88 8.88 -18.83
C LEU A 81 4.96 8.01 -17.95
N TYR A 82 4.65 6.80 -18.41
CA TYR A 82 3.86 5.82 -17.65
C TYR A 82 4.57 5.41 -16.35
N TYR A 83 5.86 5.07 -16.40
CA TYR A 83 6.59 4.71 -15.17
C TYR A 83 6.70 5.87 -14.20
N TYR A 84 6.85 7.10 -14.68
CA TYR A 84 6.83 8.27 -13.82
C TYR A 84 5.46 8.48 -13.17
N ALA A 85 4.38 8.34 -13.92
CA ALA A 85 3.03 8.36 -13.37
C ALA A 85 2.82 7.29 -12.28
N ARG A 86 3.43 6.11 -12.40
CA ARG A 86 3.42 5.08 -11.35
C ARG A 86 4.18 5.50 -10.09
N VAL A 87 5.29 6.24 -10.22
CA VAL A 87 5.98 6.82 -9.05
C VAL A 87 5.06 7.81 -8.35
N LEU A 88 4.48 8.74 -9.10
CA LEU A 88 3.56 9.75 -8.57
C LEU A 88 2.33 9.10 -7.90
N GLN A 89 1.76 8.05 -8.49
CA GLN A 89 0.65 7.30 -7.89
C GLN A 89 1.03 6.67 -6.55
N ARG A 90 2.22 6.11 -6.42
CA ARG A 90 2.71 5.56 -5.14
C ARG A 90 2.93 6.62 -4.07
N GLU A 91 3.27 7.84 -4.48
CA GLU A 91 3.40 9.00 -3.61
C GLU A 91 2.07 9.73 -3.39
N HIS A 92 0.95 9.11 -3.82
CA HIS A 92 -0.41 9.65 -3.74
C HIS A 92 -0.59 11.02 -4.43
N GLN A 93 0.31 11.37 -5.35
CA GLN A 93 0.22 12.57 -6.20
C GLN A 93 -0.69 12.27 -7.41
N PHE A 94 -1.96 11.96 -7.12
CA PHE A 94 -2.89 11.40 -8.11
C PHE A 94 -3.19 12.35 -9.28
N ASP A 95 -3.34 13.63 -9.02
CA ASP A 95 -3.65 14.61 -10.08
C ASP A 95 -2.49 14.79 -11.04
N GLU A 96 -1.25 14.82 -10.52
CA GLU A 96 -0.05 14.86 -11.36
C GLU A 96 0.13 13.53 -12.13
N ALA A 97 -0.10 12.39 -11.49
CA ALA A 97 -0.07 11.09 -12.16
C ALA A 97 -1.06 11.04 -13.33
N LEU A 98 -2.30 11.52 -13.14
CA LEU A 98 -3.31 11.60 -14.19
C LEU A 98 -2.89 12.54 -15.33
N ALA A 99 -2.21 13.65 -15.05
CA ALA A 99 -1.70 14.55 -16.06
C ALA A 99 -0.64 13.87 -16.96
N PHE A 100 0.28 13.09 -16.38
CA PHE A 100 1.24 12.29 -17.14
C PHE A 100 0.55 11.16 -17.93
N LEU A 101 -0.44 10.49 -17.36
CA LEU A 101 -1.21 9.46 -18.05
C LEU A 101 -2.02 10.02 -19.23
N ALA A 102 -2.52 11.25 -19.13
CA ALA A 102 -3.15 11.92 -20.26
C ALA A 102 -2.16 12.14 -21.41
N ARG A 103 -0.91 12.55 -21.12
CA ARG A 103 0.14 12.66 -22.12
C ARG A 103 0.50 11.29 -22.74
N VAL A 104 0.53 10.22 -21.93
CA VAL A 104 0.69 8.85 -22.47
C VAL A 104 -0.42 8.52 -23.46
N LYS A 105 -1.66 8.84 -23.13
CA LYS A 105 -2.83 8.58 -23.98
C LYS A 105 -2.79 9.37 -25.30
N GLU A 106 -2.25 10.60 -25.30
CA GLU A 106 -2.02 11.39 -26.51
C GLU A 106 -0.97 10.75 -27.43
N LEU A 107 0.12 10.22 -26.86
CA LEU A 107 1.23 9.62 -27.61
C LEU A 107 0.93 8.16 -28.02
N SER A 108 0.21 7.43 -27.19
CA SER A 108 -0.15 6.02 -27.36
C SER A 108 -1.58 5.78 -26.89
N PRO A 109 -2.61 6.04 -27.74
CA PRO A 109 -4.03 5.99 -27.35
C PRO A 109 -4.49 4.64 -26.79
N HIS A 110 -3.78 3.56 -27.10
CA HIS A 110 -4.12 2.19 -26.70
C HIS A 110 -3.13 1.59 -25.71
N HIS A 111 -2.45 2.42 -24.93
CA HIS A 111 -1.51 1.96 -23.92
C HIS A 111 -2.25 1.32 -22.73
N VAL A 112 -2.37 0.00 -22.75
CA VAL A 112 -3.21 -0.78 -21.82
C VAL A 112 -2.87 -0.49 -20.35
N ASN A 113 -1.57 -0.53 -19.99
CA ASN A 113 -1.16 -0.33 -18.62
C ASN A 113 -1.45 1.09 -18.11
N ALA A 114 -1.34 2.10 -18.97
CA ALA A 114 -1.69 3.48 -18.61
C ALA A 114 -3.18 3.64 -18.36
N ALA A 115 -4.03 3.04 -19.20
CA ALA A 115 -5.47 3.06 -18.99
C ALA A 115 -5.89 2.33 -17.70
N LEU A 116 -5.28 1.17 -17.39
CA LEU A 116 -5.52 0.44 -16.15
C LEU A 116 -5.07 1.26 -14.91
N LEU A 117 -3.93 1.94 -14.99
CA LEU A 117 -3.46 2.80 -13.91
C LEU A 117 -4.39 4.01 -13.73
N THR A 118 -4.86 4.62 -14.83
CA THR A 118 -5.86 5.69 -14.80
C THR A 118 -7.13 5.23 -14.11
N ALA A 119 -7.67 4.06 -14.50
CA ALA A 119 -8.85 3.49 -13.86
C ALA A 119 -8.64 3.25 -12.35
N ASN A 120 -7.48 2.72 -11.96
CA ASN A 120 -7.15 2.51 -10.55
C ASN A 120 -7.13 3.83 -9.75
N ILE A 121 -6.46 4.87 -10.25
CA ILE A 121 -6.43 6.19 -9.59
C ILE A 121 -7.85 6.77 -9.49
N LEU A 122 -8.65 6.68 -10.55
CA LEU A 122 -10.04 7.15 -10.53
C LEU A 122 -10.89 6.39 -9.50
N MET A 123 -10.69 5.08 -9.34
CA MET A 123 -11.37 4.30 -8.28
C MET A 123 -10.97 4.82 -6.89
N VAL A 124 -9.68 5.02 -6.63
CA VAL A 124 -9.21 5.59 -5.35
C VAL A 124 -9.82 6.96 -5.09
N GLN A 125 -9.99 7.79 -6.12
CA GLN A 125 -10.66 9.09 -6.01
C GLN A 125 -12.20 9.01 -5.90
N GLY A 126 -12.81 7.80 -5.98
CA GLY A 126 -14.26 7.60 -5.94
C GLY A 126 -14.98 7.91 -7.26
N LYS A 127 -14.26 8.10 -8.36
CA LYS A 127 -14.77 8.36 -9.71
C LYS A 127 -15.02 7.04 -10.44
N PHE A 128 -15.91 6.21 -9.89
CA PHE A 128 -16.09 4.81 -10.32
C PHE A 128 -16.62 4.66 -11.74
N ASP A 129 -17.54 5.54 -12.18
CA ASP A 129 -18.08 5.50 -13.54
C ASP A 129 -17.02 5.90 -14.58
N ASP A 130 -16.18 6.87 -14.26
CA ASP A 130 -15.06 7.25 -15.12
C ASP A 130 -14.02 6.11 -15.19
N ALA A 131 -13.71 5.48 -14.05
CA ALA A 131 -12.83 4.32 -14.00
C ALA A 131 -13.37 3.17 -14.87
N LYS A 132 -14.65 2.86 -14.76
CA LYS A 132 -15.31 1.85 -15.59
C LYS A 132 -15.22 2.20 -17.07
N SER A 133 -15.40 3.46 -17.42
CA SER A 133 -15.31 3.93 -18.81
C SER A 133 -13.89 3.75 -19.37
N GLU A 134 -12.84 4.07 -18.59
CA GLU A 134 -11.44 3.80 -18.98
C GLU A 134 -11.19 2.31 -19.21
N CYS A 135 -11.73 1.41 -18.36
CA CYS A 135 -11.62 -0.03 -18.58
C CYS A 135 -12.30 -0.47 -19.90
N LEU A 136 -13.50 0.06 -20.20
CA LEU A 136 -14.25 -0.31 -21.41
C LEU A 136 -13.59 0.22 -22.69
N ASN A 137 -12.84 1.34 -22.63
CA ASN A 137 -12.07 1.84 -23.75
C ASN A 137 -10.94 0.88 -24.19
N LEU A 138 -10.64 -0.12 -23.39
CA LEU A 138 -9.67 -1.18 -23.72
C LEU A 138 -10.27 -2.32 -24.57
N ILE A 139 -11.58 -2.28 -24.91
CA ILE A 139 -12.19 -3.29 -25.78
C ILE A 139 -11.51 -3.27 -27.15
N GLY A 140 -11.04 -4.45 -27.57
CA GLY A 140 -10.30 -4.61 -28.82
C GLY A 140 -8.78 -4.36 -28.70
N HIS A 141 -8.29 -3.84 -27.55
CA HIS A 141 -6.88 -3.52 -27.31
C HIS A 141 -6.26 -4.35 -26.16
N ALA A 142 -7.09 -4.92 -25.30
CA ALA A 142 -6.69 -5.83 -24.22
C ALA A 142 -7.51 -7.12 -24.29
N SER A 143 -7.08 -8.13 -23.49
CA SER A 143 -7.87 -9.37 -23.37
C SER A 143 -9.24 -9.09 -22.75
N ILE A 144 -10.25 -9.90 -23.10
CA ILE A 144 -11.58 -9.83 -22.49
C ILE A 144 -11.47 -9.96 -20.96
N GLU A 145 -10.59 -10.84 -20.47
CA GLU A 145 -10.33 -10.99 -19.04
C GLU A 145 -9.87 -9.66 -18.40
N THR A 146 -8.91 -8.99 -19.00
CA THR A 146 -8.39 -7.70 -18.50
C THR A 146 -9.50 -6.64 -18.45
N VAL A 147 -10.25 -6.48 -19.54
CA VAL A 147 -11.32 -5.47 -19.63
C VAL A 147 -12.43 -5.76 -18.61
N THR A 148 -12.86 -7.02 -18.51
CA THR A 148 -13.93 -7.40 -17.60
C THR A 148 -13.51 -7.32 -16.15
N THR A 149 -12.27 -7.73 -15.80
CA THR A 149 -11.73 -7.60 -14.45
C THR A 149 -11.72 -6.13 -14.03
N CYS A 150 -11.12 -5.25 -14.83
CA CYS A 150 -11.06 -3.82 -14.54
C CYS A 150 -12.47 -3.20 -14.40
N SER A 151 -13.39 -3.45 -15.34
CA SER A 151 -14.72 -2.82 -15.34
C SER A 151 -15.62 -3.34 -14.23
N LEU A 152 -15.53 -4.62 -13.88
CA LEU A 152 -16.31 -5.21 -12.79
C LEU A 152 -15.74 -4.84 -11.41
N ASP A 153 -14.43 -4.61 -11.32
CA ASP A 153 -13.83 -4.07 -10.11
C ASP A 153 -14.37 -2.66 -9.83
N ALA A 154 -14.29 -1.76 -10.79
CA ALA A 154 -14.89 -0.43 -10.66
C ALA A 154 -16.40 -0.48 -10.32
N GLN A 155 -17.16 -1.37 -10.97
CA GLN A 155 -18.58 -1.55 -10.69
C GLN A 155 -18.83 -2.07 -9.26
N SER A 156 -17.96 -2.93 -8.74
CA SER A 156 -18.08 -3.48 -7.38
C SER A 156 -18.08 -2.42 -6.28
N GLN A 157 -17.48 -1.26 -6.55
CA GLN A 157 -17.40 -0.13 -5.61
C GLN A 157 -18.71 0.68 -5.56
N THR A 158 -19.66 0.43 -6.47
CA THR A 158 -20.92 1.21 -6.60
C THR A 158 -22.11 0.54 -5.92
N GLY A 159 -21.89 -0.34 -4.96
CA GLY A 159 -22.96 -1.11 -4.29
C GLY A 159 -23.38 -2.38 -5.05
N LYS A 160 -22.73 -2.72 -6.17
CA LYS A 160 -22.99 -3.91 -6.98
C LYS A 160 -21.94 -5.02 -6.75
N LEU A 161 -21.49 -5.17 -5.52
CA LEU A 161 -20.36 -6.07 -5.20
C LEU A 161 -20.68 -7.54 -5.52
N GLU A 162 -21.80 -8.09 -5.01
CA GLU A 162 -22.17 -9.50 -5.26
C GLU A 162 -22.42 -9.75 -6.75
N GLU A 163 -23.09 -8.82 -7.43
CA GLU A 163 -23.36 -8.93 -8.88
C GLU A 163 -22.06 -8.97 -9.68
N SER A 164 -21.11 -8.06 -9.37
CA SER A 164 -19.81 -7.98 -10.03
C SER A 164 -18.96 -9.21 -9.76
N PHE A 165 -18.96 -9.70 -8.51
CA PHE A 165 -18.26 -10.92 -8.13
C PHE A 165 -18.77 -12.14 -8.92
N GLN A 166 -20.09 -12.35 -8.99
CA GLN A 166 -20.67 -13.46 -9.73
C GLN A 166 -20.44 -13.35 -11.23
N ALA A 167 -20.48 -12.14 -11.79
CA ALA A 167 -20.19 -11.91 -13.19
C ALA A 167 -18.72 -12.24 -13.53
N LEU A 168 -17.77 -11.75 -12.74
CA LEU A 168 -16.34 -12.02 -12.96
C LEU A 168 -16.02 -13.50 -12.78
N LYS A 169 -16.58 -14.16 -11.76
CA LYS A 169 -16.42 -15.60 -11.52
C LYS A 169 -16.89 -16.46 -12.70
N LYS A 170 -17.94 -16.06 -13.42
CA LYS A 170 -18.43 -16.80 -14.60
C LYS A 170 -17.51 -16.67 -15.80
N ILE A 171 -16.81 -15.54 -15.93
CA ILE A 171 -15.95 -15.25 -17.09
C ILE A 171 -14.54 -15.81 -16.87
N ALA A 172 -14.04 -15.69 -15.64
CA ALA A 172 -12.71 -16.14 -15.28
C ALA A 172 -12.63 -17.66 -15.21
N ARG A 173 -11.68 -18.25 -15.97
CA ARG A 173 -11.42 -19.69 -15.95
C ARG A 173 -10.29 -19.98 -14.96
N LYS A 174 -10.55 -20.83 -13.96
CA LYS A 174 -9.62 -21.11 -12.85
C LYS A 174 -8.21 -21.47 -13.33
N GLU A 175 -8.11 -22.24 -14.41
CA GLU A 175 -6.85 -22.80 -14.94
C GLU A 175 -5.94 -21.76 -15.62
N THR A 176 -6.54 -20.68 -16.16
CA THR A 176 -5.81 -19.68 -16.98
C THR A 176 -5.92 -18.27 -16.42
N MET A 177 -6.52 -18.12 -15.26
CA MET A 177 -6.78 -16.84 -14.61
C MET A 177 -5.47 -16.11 -14.27
N SER A 178 -5.35 -14.86 -14.68
CA SER A 178 -4.22 -14.02 -14.34
C SER A 178 -4.15 -13.74 -12.84
N LEU A 179 -2.97 -13.42 -12.32
CA LEU A 179 -2.80 -13.04 -10.91
C LEU A 179 -3.64 -11.82 -10.55
N ASN A 180 -3.78 -10.85 -11.46
CA ASN A 180 -4.61 -9.67 -11.23
C ASN A 180 -6.09 -10.03 -11.09
N THR A 181 -6.62 -10.89 -11.95
CA THR A 181 -8.02 -11.35 -11.85
C THR A 181 -8.25 -12.14 -10.57
N ARG A 182 -7.30 -12.99 -10.17
CA ARG A 182 -7.34 -13.72 -8.89
C ARG A 182 -7.38 -12.76 -7.70
N HIS A 183 -6.54 -11.72 -7.74
CA HIS A 183 -6.50 -10.69 -6.69
C HIS A 183 -7.84 -9.96 -6.57
N VAL A 184 -8.41 -9.49 -7.68
CA VAL A 184 -9.71 -8.80 -7.69
C VAL A 184 -10.84 -9.70 -7.19
N LEU A 185 -10.90 -10.96 -7.63
CA LEU A 185 -11.89 -11.92 -7.11
C LEU A 185 -11.71 -12.21 -5.61
N ALA A 186 -10.46 -12.34 -5.16
CA ALA A 186 -10.14 -12.52 -3.74
C ALA A 186 -10.58 -11.31 -2.91
N GLU A 187 -10.32 -10.09 -3.39
CA GLU A 187 -10.75 -8.85 -2.73
C GLU A 187 -12.28 -8.75 -2.66
N MET A 188 -12.97 -9.00 -3.77
CA MET A 188 -14.44 -9.03 -3.78
C MET A 188 -15.00 -10.08 -2.81
N ALA A 189 -14.41 -11.30 -2.76
CA ALA A 189 -14.80 -12.34 -1.83
C ALA A 189 -14.60 -11.90 -0.37
N PHE A 190 -13.48 -11.26 -0.06
CA PHE A 190 -13.21 -10.73 1.27
C PHE A 190 -14.22 -9.65 1.69
N ARG A 191 -14.52 -8.70 0.82
CA ARG A 191 -15.53 -7.66 1.04
C ARG A 191 -16.95 -8.23 1.19
N LEU A 192 -17.21 -9.41 0.62
CA LEU A 192 -18.46 -10.18 0.82
C LEU A 192 -18.45 -11.03 2.11
N ASN A 193 -17.44 -10.87 2.97
CA ASN A 193 -17.25 -11.66 4.18
C ASN A 193 -17.15 -13.17 3.91
N LYS A 194 -16.39 -13.55 2.85
CA LYS A 194 -16.13 -14.92 2.42
C LYS A 194 -14.61 -15.21 2.46
N PRO A 195 -13.97 -15.20 3.65
CA PRO A 195 -12.51 -15.30 3.76
C PRO A 195 -11.95 -16.63 3.24
N GLU A 196 -12.70 -17.75 3.36
CA GLU A 196 -12.31 -19.05 2.79
C GLU A 196 -12.17 -18.95 1.27
N GLN A 197 -13.14 -18.32 0.58
CA GLN A 197 -13.06 -18.13 -0.87
C GLN A 197 -11.93 -17.17 -1.27
N THR A 198 -11.62 -16.19 -0.41
CA THR A 198 -10.45 -15.32 -0.62
C THR A 198 -9.18 -16.16 -0.68
N ILE A 199 -8.99 -17.07 0.28
CA ILE A 199 -7.83 -17.97 0.31
C ILE A 199 -7.82 -18.90 -0.90
N ASP A 200 -8.96 -19.45 -1.33
CA ASP A 200 -9.06 -20.32 -2.52
C ASP A 200 -8.58 -19.61 -3.79
N TYR A 201 -8.88 -18.31 -3.96
CA TYR A 201 -8.36 -17.52 -5.09
C TYR A 201 -6.85 -17.23 -4.97
N LEU A 202 -6.32 -17.16 -3.76
CA LEU A 202 -4.90 -16.91 -3.48
C LEU A 202 -4.09 -18.21 -3.29
N GLU A 203 -4.72 -19.38 -3.46
CA GLU A 203 -4.03 -20.66 -3.38
C GLU A 203 -2.85 -20.76 -4.35
N ASN A 204 -1.72 -21.31 -3.89
CA ASN A 204 -0.47 -21.47 -4.67
C ASN A 204 0.15 -20.16 -5.20
N VAL A 205 -0.23 -19.00 -4.67
CA VAL A 205 0.45 -17.75 -4.96
C VAL A 205 1.77 -17.68 -4.20
N ASN A 206 2.86 -17.35 -4.90
CA ASN A 206 4.14 -17.11 -4.25
C ASN A 206 4.15 -15.74 -3.57
N LEU A 207 3.85 -15.69 -2.27
CA LEU A 207 3.75 -14.45 -1.51
C LEU A 207 5.05 -13.60 -1.53
N LYS A 208 6.22 -14.24 -1.61
CA LYS A 208 7.51 -13.54 -1.66
C LYS A 208 7.65 -12.68 -2.92
N ASN A 209 7.07 -13.12 -4.02
CA ASN A 209 7.11 -12.46 -5.33
C ASN A 209 5.73 -11.90 -5.70
N SER A 210 4.97 -11.48 -4.71
CA SER A 210 3.63 -10.89 -4.92
C SER A 210 3.60 -9.45 -4.42
N PRO A 211 2.72 -8.62 -4.99
CA PRO A 211 2.49 -7.26 -4.47
C PRO A 211 2.08 -7.28 -3.00
N VAL A 212 2.55 -6.27 -2.25
CA VAL A 212 2.22 -6.11 -0.82
C VAL A 212 0.70 -6.16 -0.57
N SER A 213 -0.10 -5.53 -1.43
CA SER A 213 -1.58 -5.54 -1.33
C SER A 213 -2.18 -6.95 -1.34
N LEU A 214 -1.63 -7.84 -2.17
CA LEU A 214 -2.07 -9.23 -2.22
C LEU A 214 -1.68 -10.00 -0.95
N VAL A 215 -0.46 -9.78 -0.44
CA VAL A 215 0.01 -10.40 0.82
C VAL A 215 -0.82 -9.91 2.02
N VAL A 216 -1.17 -8.63 2.02
CA VAL A 216 -2.07 -8.03 3.02
C VAL A 216 -3.44 -8.67 2.98
N LEU A 217 -4.04 -8.81 1.80
CA LEU A 217 -5.34 -9.46 1.63
C LEU A 217 -5.33 -10.93 2.08
N TRP A 218 -4.25 -11.66 1.76
CA TRP A 218 -4.04 -13.02 2.24
C TRP A 218 -4.00 -13.07 3.78
N ALA A 219 -3.28 -12.15 4.40
CA ALA A 219 -3.19 -12.07 5.86
C ALA A 219 -4.53 -11.69 6.50
N ASP A 220 -5.25 -10.72 5.94
CA ASP A 220 -6.57 -10.30 6.41
C ASP A 220 -7.58 -11.45 6.39
N ALA A 221 -7.57 -12.27 5.33
CA ALA A 221 -8.42 -13.44 5.23
C ALA A 221 -8.08 -14.49 6.31
N HIS A 222 -6.80 -14.75 6.56
CA HIS A 222 -6.38 -15.66 7.65
C HIS A 222 -6.69 -15.11 9.03
N LEU A 223 -6.54 -13.79 9.27
CA LEU A 223 -6.96 -13.15 10.52
C LEU A 223 -8.46 -13.28 10.75
N ALA A 224 -9.28 -13.07 9.72
CA ALA A 224 -10.73 -13.23 9.79
C ALA A 224 -11.16 -14.67 10.12
N MET A 225 -10.35 -15.65 9.71
CA MET A 225 -10.54 -17.09 10.05
C MET A 225 -9.88 -17.50 11.38
N ASN A 226 -9.32 -16.56 12.13
CA ASN A 226 -8.54 -16.80 13.36
C ASN A 226 -7.33 -17.74 13.19
N ASN A 227 -6.74 -17.77 11.99
CA ASN A 227 -5.54 -18.57 11.66
C ASN A 227 -4.25 -17.81 12.03
N LEU A 228 -4.13 -17.41 13.30
CA LEU A 228 -3.09 -16.48 13.79
C LEU A 228 -1.67 -17.04 13.64
N ASP A 229 -1.49 -18.33 13.87
CA ASP A 229 -0.18 -19.02 13.72
C ASP A 229 0.30 -19.03 12.27
N THR A 230 -0.63 -19.21 11.34
CA THR A 230 -0.34 -19.17 9.90
C THR A 230 0.15 -17.77 9.50
N VAL A 231 -0.53 -16.72 9.96
CA VAL A 231 -0.11 -15.33 9.70
C VAL A 231 1.28 -15.06 10.28
N LEU A 232 1.49 -15.39 11.57
CA LEU A 232 2.76 -15.15 12.25
C LEU A 232 3.92 -15.89 11.58
N SER A 233 3.77 -17.19 11.31
CA SER A 233 4.84 -17.99 10.73
C SER A 233 5.15 -17.58 9.29
N THR A 234 4.12 -17.42 8.45
CA THR A 234 4.30 -17.11 7.03
C THR A 234 4.86 -15.71 6.83
N LEU A 235 4.25 -14.68 7.44
CA LEU A 235 4.74 -13.32 7.26
C LEU A 235 6.12 -13.13 7.89
N SER A 236 6.42 -13.75 9.04
CA SER A 236 7.76 -13.68 9.63
C SER A 236 8.83 -14.31 8.73
N ALA A 237 8.49 -15.37 7.99
CA ALA A 237 9.41 -16.03 7.07
C ALA A 237 9.66 -15.21 5.77
N LEU A 238 8.73 -14.32 5.40
CA LEU A 238 8.94 -13.38 4.28
C LEU A 238 9.94 -12.27 4.62
N LEU A 239 10.18 -12.06 5.90
CA LEU A 239 10.97 -10.97 6.45
C LEU A 239 12.42 -11.42 6.70
N ASP A 240 13.12 -11.92 5.69
CA ASP A 240 14.58 -12.07 5.77
C ASP A 240 15.17 -10.74 6.19
N ASP A 241 15.76 -10.66 7.38
CA ASP A 241 16.58 -9.57 7.99
C ASP A 241 16.52 -8.15 7.38
N SER A 242 15.63 -7.91 6.43
CA SER A 242 15.47 -6.61 5.78
C SER A 242 14.86 -5.62 6.77
N ALA A 243 15.59 -4.55 7.03
CA ALA A 243 15.17 -3.47 7.93
C ALA A 243 13.89 -2.73 7.46
N ASN A 244 13.43 -2.98 6.24
CA ASN A 244 12.36 -2.24 5.57
C ASN A 244 11.09 -3.09 5.48
N LEU A 245 10.29 -3.06 6.55
CA LEU A 245 8.96 -3.66 6.56
C LEU A 245 7.91 -2.61 6.22
N GLU A 246 6.99 -2.96 5.35
CA GLU A 246 5.80 -2.16 5.10
C GLU A 246 4.90 -2.14 6.35
N ASP A 247 4.38 -0.97 6.69
CA ASP A 247 3.54 -0.77 7.87
C ASP A 247 2.29 -1.66 7.82
N ALA A 248 1.73 -1.86 6.61
CA ALA A 248 0.60 -2.75 6.39
C ALA A 248 0.89 -4.22 6.77
N ILE A 249 2.10 -4.74 6.52
CA ILE A 249 2.51 -6.09 6.93
C ILE A 249 2.75 -6.15 8.45
N LEU A 250 3.43 -5.13 9.01
CA LEU A 250 3.63 -5.03 10.46
C LEU A 250 2.31 -5.01 11.23
N LEU A 251 1.30 -4.32 10.68
CA LEU A 251 -0.03 -4.25 11.28
C LEU A 251 -0.65 -5.66 11.41
N ARG A 252 -0.60 -6.49 10.37
CA ARG A 252 -1.15 -7.86 10.39
C ARG A 252 -0.39 -8.78 11.34
N LEU A 253 0.93 -8.64 11.39
CA LEU A 253 1.74 -9.35 12.40
C LEU A 253 1.39 -8.93 13.83
N ALA A 254 1.23 -7.63 14.06
CA ALA A 254 0.86 -7.10 15.38
C ALA A 254 -0.56 -7.53 15.81
N GLN A 255 -1.51 -7.58 14.86
CA GLN A 255 -2.86 -8.08 15.11
C GLN A 255 -2.84 -9.57 15.47
N ALA A 256 -2.15 -10.41 14.67
CA ALA A 256 -2.02 -11.82 14.99
C ALA A 256 -1.33 -12.06 16.34
N GLU A 257 -0.31 -11.26 16.67
CA GLU A 257 0.38 -11.31 17.96
C GLU A 257 -0.56 -10.92 19.13
N LYS A 258 -1.38 -9.87 18.95
CA LYS A 258 -2.33 -9.39 19.98
C LYS A 258 -3.44 -10.40 20.24
N TYR A 259 -4.01 -11.01 19.21
CA TYR A 259 -5.17 -11.88 19.33
C TYR A 259 -4.81 -13.32 19.74
N LYS A 260 -3.55 -13.71 19.67
CA LYS A 260 -3.10 -15.03 20.10
C LYS A 260 -3.03 -15.10 21.62
N VAL A 261 -3.97 -15.84 22.26
CA VAL A 261 -4.24 -15.86 23.71
C VAL A 261 -3.00 -16.20 24.55
N ASP A 262 -2.16 -17.15 24.12
CA ASP A 262 -1.00 -17.61 24.91
C ASP A 262 0.33 -16.95 24.47
N ASN A 263 0.27 -15.86 23.73
CA ASN A 263 1.45 -15.21 23.21
C ASN A 263 2.04 -14.21 24.22
N GLN A 264 3.22 -14.52 24.75
CA GLN A 264 4.00 -13.60 25.60
C GLN A 264 4.85 -12.61 24.80
N SER A 265 4.96 -12.78 23.48
CA SER A 265 5.71 -11.87 22.60
C SER A 265 4.93 -10.56 22.40
N ASN A 266 5.69 -9.48 22.34
CA ASN A 266 5.17 -8.17 21.92
C ASN A 266 6.05 -7.53 20.81
N LYS A 267 6.85 -8.36 20.16
CA LYS A 267 7.86 -7.95 19.17
C LYS A 267 7.26 -7.10 18.04
N TRP A 268 6.18 -7.59 17.45
CA TRP A 268 5.58 -6.95 16.28
C TRP A 268 4.78 -5.70 16.67
N ARG A 269 4.10 -5.75 17.80
CA ARG A 269 3.40 -4.57 18.34
C ARG A 269 4.36 -3.43 18.69
N LEU A 270 5.53 -3.74 19.26
CA LEU A 270 6.55 -2.72 19.55
C LEU A 270 7.13 -2.13 18.27
N LYS A 271 7.50 -2.96 17.29
CA LYS A 271 8.00 -2.47 15.99
C LYS A 271 6.98 -1.59 15.27
N LEU A 272 5.70 -2.00 15.26
CA LEU A 272 4.66 -1.20 14.66
C LEU A 272 4.48 0.13 15.41
N LYS A 273 4.49 0.12 16.75
CA LYS A 273 4.37 1.34 17.56
C LYS A 273 5.46 2.37 17.24
N GLU A 274 6.71 1.93 17.09
CA GLU A 274 7.82 2.81 16.69
C GLU A 274 7.54 3.47 15.32
N ARG A 275 7.04 2.71 14.36
CA ARG A 275 6.68 3.23 13.02
C ARG A 275 5.51 4.22 13.11
N ILE A 276 4.46 3.91 13.85
CA ILE A 276 3.29 4.77 14.03
C ILE A 276 3.69 6.12 14.66
N VAL A 277 4.53 6.11 15.70
CA VAL A 277 5.05 7.34 16.32
C VAL A 277 5.79 8.20 15.31
N LEU A 278 6.63 7.61 14.45
CA LEU A 278 7.34 8.36 13.39
C LEU A 278 6.37 8.93 12.34
N ARG A 279 5.32 8.17 11.95
CA ARG A 279 4.30 8.64 11.01
C ARG A 279 3.51 9.81 11.60
N GLU A 280 3.12 9.73 12.86
CA GLU A 280 2.44 10.83 13.55
C GLU A 280 3.31 12.09 13.67
N LEU A 281 4.59 11.94 14.06
CA LEU A 281 5.53 13.06 14.15
C LEU A 281 5.72 13.77 12.80
N ARG A 282 5.71 13.02 11.71
CA ARG A 282 5.82 13.55 10.34
C ARG A 282 4.50 14.03 9.76
N GLN A 283 3.39 13.88 10.48
CA GLN A 283 2.04 14.14 9.98
C GLN A 283 1.79 13.45 8.62
N ASP A 284 2.21 12.19 8.52
CA ASP A 284 2.16 11.41 7.29
C ASP A 284 0.72 11.04 6.90
N LEU A 285 0.13 11.84 6.03
CA LEU A 285 -1.26 11.70 5.58
C LEU A 285 -1.45 10.48 4.67
N PHE A 286 -0.38 9.98 4.04
CA PHE A 286 -0.44 8.89 3.06
C PHE A 286 -0.60 7.51 3.72
N HIS A 287 -0.24 7.39 5.00
CA HIS A 287 -0.43 6.18 5.79
C HIS A 287 -1.62 6.26 6.76
N ALA A 288 -2.54 7.19 6.52
CA ALA A 288 -3.67 7.45 7.41
C ALA A 288 -4.56 6.21 7.65
N SER A 289 -4.71 5.33 6.66
CA SER A 289 -5.43 4.06 6.80
C SER A 289 -4.77 3.15 7.84
N ASP A 290 -3.44 2.95 7.75
CA ASP A 290 -2.69 2.09 8.68
C ASP A 290 -2.72 2.65 10.11
N LEU A 291 -2.63 3.99 10.26
CA LEU A 291 -2.76 4.65 11.56
C LEU A 291 -4.17 4.47 12.15
N ALA A 292 -5.21 4.61 11.33
CA ALA A 292 -6.58 4.39 11.79
C ALA A 292 -6.79 2.94 12.26
N TRP A 293 -6.36 1.95 11.47
CA TRP A 293 -6.41 0.55 11.85
C TRP A 293 -5.58 0.23 13.10
N TYR A 294 -4.40 0.83 13.26
CA TYR A 294 -3.60 0.68 14.48
C TYR A 294 -4.38 1.12 15.72
N TYR A 295 -5.02 2.29 15.68
CA TYR A 295 -5.80 2.79 16.80
C TYR A 295 -7.15 2.09 16.98
N LEU A 296 -7.66 1.40 15.98
CA LEU A 296 -8.84 0.54 16.10
C LEU A 296 -8.50 -0.83 16.72
N THR A 297 -7.34 -1.40 16.39
CA THR A 297 -7.11 -2.83 16.64
C THR A 297 -5.93 -3.12 17.57
N ILE A 298 -4.96 -2.23 17.72
CA ILE A 298 -3.76 -2.47 18.54
C ILE A 298 -3.76 -1.63 19.82
N GLU A 299 -3.73 -0.32 19.71
CA GLU A 299 -3.70 0.64 20.82
C GLU A 299 -5.05 1.36 20.95
N GLU A 300 -6.12 0.67 21.18
CA GLU A 300 -7.50 1.15 21.21
C GLU A 300 -7.65 2.63 21.66
N ASN A 301 -7.68 3.52 20.68
CA ASN A 301 -7.85 4.95 20.87
C ASN A 301 -8.80 5.50 19.82
N GLN A 302 -10.07 5.55 20.17
CA GLN A 302 -11.14 5.93 19.28
C GLN A 302 -10.97 7.33 18.68
N SER A 303 -10.55 8.31 19.48
CA SER A 303 -10.35 9.68 19.00
C SER A 303 -9.29 9.76 17.90
N LYS A 304 -8.18 9.03 18.07
CA LYS A 304 -7.13 8.94 17.05
C LYS A 304 -7.57 8.12 15.84
N ALA A 305 -8.26 6.99 16.07
CA ALA A 305 -8.81 6.18 14.98
C ALA A 305 -9.75 7.00 14.10
N ARG A 306 -10.68 7.74 14.71
CA ARG A 306 -11.61 8.65 14.01
C ARG A 306 -10.87 9.75 13.25
N TYR A 307 -9.87 10.37 13.87
CA TYR A 307 -9.06 11.40 13.23
C TYR A 307 -8.39 10.89 11.95
N TRP A 308 -7.66 9.77 12.03
CA TRP A 308 -6.95 9.20 10.90
C TRP A 308 -7.87 8.61 9.83
N ALA A 309 -8.98 8.00 10.21
CA ALA A 309 -9.99 7.50 9.26
C ALA A 309 -10.63 8.66 8.46
N ASN A 310 -10.87 9.82 9.09
CA ASN A 310 -11.36 11.00 8.38
C ASN A 310 -10.32 11.58 7.42
N ILE A 311 -9.03 11.56 7.80
CA ILE A 311 -7.94 11.95 6.89
C ILE A 311 -7.89 11.00 5.69
N ASN A 312 -7.87 9.68 5.93
CA ASN A 312 -7.89 8.69 4.87
C ASN A 312 -9.07 8.93 3.90
N TRP A 313 -10.27 9.14 4.45
CA TRP A 313 -11.47 9.38 3.64
C TRP A 313 -11.40 10.64 2.76
N LYS A 314 -10.56 11.61 3.06
CA LYS A 314 -10.36 12.78 2.17
C LYS A 314 -9.64 12.39 0.87
N HIS A 315 -8.76 11.40 0.92
CA HIS A 315 -7.86 11.03 -0.16
C HIS A 315 -8.21 9.72 -0.85
N ALA A 316 -8.86 8.78 -0.15
CA ALA A 316 -9.23 7.46 -0.65
C ALA A 316 -10.74 7.21 -0.41
N LYS A 317 -11.45 6.75 -1.45
CA LYS A 317 -12.92 6.67 -1.51
C LYS A 317 -13.43 5.28 -1.87
N MET A 318 -12.60 4.26 -1.79
CA MET A 318 -13.04 2.90 -2.05
C MET A 318 -13.96 2.39 -0.93
N ASP A 319 -14.66 1.30 -1.18
CA ASP A 319 -15.59 0.71 -0.21
C ASP A 319 -14.91 0.31 1.11
N SER A 320 -13.66 -0.19 1.06
CA SER A 320 -12.84 -0.46 2.23
C SER A 320 -12.56 0.80 3.08
N ASP A 321 -12.31 1.94 2.44
CA ASP A 321 -12.09 3.22 3.13
C ASP A 321 -13.36 3.73 3.80
N LYS A 322 -14.51 3.53 3.13
CA LYS A 322 -15.82 3.83 3.70
C LYS A 322 -16.14 2.97 4.93
N GLN A 323 -15.78 1.67 4.86
CA GLN A 323 -15.95 0.77 6.00
C GLN A 323 -15.05 1.16 7.17
N LEU A 324 -13.77 1.50 6.91
CA LEU A 324 -12.87 2.01 7.93
C LEU A 324 -13.41 3.27 8.62
N LEU A 325 -13.91 4.23 7.83
CA LEU A 325 -14.53 5.44 8.36
C LEU A 325 -15.75 5.12 9.25
N LYS A 326 -16.59 4.18 8.81
CA LYS A 326 -17.76 3.74 9.57
C LYS A 326 -17.32 3.10 10.89
N LEU A 327 -16.43 2.13 10.86
CA LEU A 327 -15.92 1.46 12.07
C LEU A 327 -15.33 2.45 13.06
N ALA A 328 -14.56 3.43 12.59
CA ALA A 328 -13.96 4.45 13.46
C ALA A 328 -14.99 5.43 14.07
N ASN A 329 -16.20 5.53 13.52
CA ASN A 329 -17.26 6.39 14.03
C ASN A 329 -18.32 5.64 14.88
N ASP A 330 -18.52 4.33 14.63
CA ASP A 330 -19.59 3.53 15.27
C ASP A 330 -19.21 2.98 16.66
N ILE A 331 -17.98 3.16 17.12
CA ILE A 331 -17.52 2.75 18.45
C ILE A 331 -17.85 3.91 19.41
N ASP A 332 -19.04 3.91 20.00
CA ASP A 332 -19.41 4.75 21.17
C ASP A 332 -19.39 3.92 22.43
#